data_9b2d608ff94e59533466a438629cd6d1
#
_entry.id   9b2d608ff94e59533466a438629cd6d1
#
_cell.length_a   1.000
_cell.length_b   1.000
_cell.length_c   1.000
_cell.angle_alpha   90.00
_cell.angle_beta   90.00
_cell.angle_gamma   90.00
#
_symmetry.space_group_name_H-M   'P 1'
#
loop_
_entity.id
_entity.type
_entity.pdbx_description
1 polymer ?
#
loop_
_entity_poly.entity_id
_entity_poly.type
_entity_poly.pdbx_seq_one_letter_code
_entity_poly.pdbx_strand_id
1 'polypeptide(L)'
;GLVLCSGTGEYAYLTDEEKLTLINEGIKHINGRCPTIAQTTALSTKDCIDRAKIAEGAGATAIMVMPPFLEPPSEKGIIYHYEAIAKSVNVPIVMYNVPQQAAPLSLNALADLSEIENLDYVKDSSGDFLNLQKFISIGVDVFCGIDSFAPFALMSGCKGMIWGAVNFMPHECVQLFNLIEEKKYEKAMELWKSMAPICKWLGRNDHEVDYLTGVKAATNISGRKMGKPRKPLFDISKRAYEEIELCLSNLPINKYNIIENE
;
A
#
# COMPACT_ATOMS: atom_id res chain seq x y z
N GLY A 1 -10.83 -0.26 3.40
CA GLY A 1 -10.62 0.83 2.41
C GLY A 1 -9.83 0.37 1.20
N LEU A 2 -9.72 1.25 0.21
CA LEU A 2 -8.97 1.00 -1.02
C LEU A 2 -7.94 2.11 -1.24
N VAL A 3 -6.72 1.71 -1.64
CA VAL A 3 -5.69 2.67 -2.09
C VAL A 3 -5.67 2.66 -3.61
N LEU A 4 -5.98 3.81 -4.20
CA LEU A 4 -6.05 3.98 -5.65
C LEU A 4 -4.73 4.49 -6.20
N CYS A 5 -4.33 3.96 -7.35
CA CYS A 5 -3.16 4.42 -8.10
C CYS A 5 -1.84 4.36 -7.30
N SER A 6 -1.64 3.34 -6.45
CA SER A 6 -0.39 3.15 -5.69
C SER A 6 0.61 2.24 -6.44
N GLY A 7 1.68 1.82 -5.79
CA GLY A 7 2.74 0.99 -6.38
C GLY A 7 2.20 -0.27 -7.06
N THR A 8 1.41 -1.10 -6.36
CA THR A 8 0.75 -2.28 -6.93
C THR A 8 -0.32 -1.93 -7.98
N GLY A 9 -0.78 -0.69 -8.03
CA GLY A 9 -1.63 -0.13 -9.09
C GLY A 9 -0.86 0.36 -10.31
N GLU A 10 0.41 -0.06 -10.48
CA GLU A 10 1.27 0.28 -11.63
C GLU A 10 1.56 1.78 -11.78
N TYR A 11 1.51 2.54 -10.67
CA TYR A 11 1.69 4.01 -10.65
C TYR A 11 2.83 4.52 -11.54
N ALA A 12 4.00 3.88 -11.48
CA ALA A 12 5.19 4.30 -12.23
C ALA A 12 5.03 4.14 -13.75
N TYR A 13 4.09 3.32 -14.20
CA TYR A 13 3.90 2.93 -15.61
C TYR A 13 2.61 3.47 -16.22
N LEU A 14 1.87 4.29 -15.47
CA LEU A 14 0.69 5.02 -15.92
C LEU A 14 1.09 6.43 -16.37
N THR A 15 0.46 6.93 -17.42
CA THR A 15 0.53 8.36 -17.77
C THR A 15 -0.21 9.19 -16.70
N ASP A 16 0.04 10.50 -16.67
CA ASP A 16 -0.64 11.37 -15.71
C ASP A 16 -2.15 11.42 -15.94
N GLU A 17 -2.58 11.40 -17.20
CA GLU A 17 -4.00 11.31 -17.57
C GLU A 17 -4.63 10.01 -17.07
N GLU A 18 -3.96 8.87 -17.26
CA GLU A 18 -4.44 7.58 -16.75
C GLU A 18 -4.53 7.54 -15.22
N LYS A 19 -3.55 8.14 -14.51
CA LYS A 19 -3.58 8.25 -13.05
C LYS A 19 -4.81 9.02 -12.56
N LEU A 20 -5.06 10.19 -13.17
CA LEU A 20 -6.21 11.01 -12.82
C LEU A 20 -7.54 10.32 -13.17
N THR A 21 -7.62 9.69 -14.32
CA THR A 21 -8.79 8.91 -14.72
C THR A 21 -9.06 7.78 -13.74
N LEU A 22 -8.04 7.01 -13.36
CA LEU A 22 -8.16 5.89 -12.41
C LEU A 22 -8.63 6.38 -11.04
N ILE A 23 -8.10 7.49 -10.55
CA ILE A 23 -8.52 8.07 -9.27
C ILE A 23 -9.98 8.52 -9.34
N ASN A 24 -10.34 9.32 -10.35
CA ASN A 24 -11.69 9.86 -10.48
C ASN A 24 -12.75 8.77 -10.68
N GLU A 25 -12.54 7.87 -11.65
CA GLU A 25 -13.48 6.79 -11.92
C GLU A 25 -13.50 5.74 -10.80
N GLY A 26 -12.35 5.49 -10.15
CA GLY A 26 -12.28 4.61 -8.99
C GLY A 26 -13.11 5.12 -7.82
N ILE A 27 -12.94 6.39 -7.44
CA ILE A 27 -13.72 7.02 -6.36
C ILE A 27 -15.20 7.01 -6.70
N LYS A 28 -15.57 7.41 -7.92
CA LYS A 28 -16.95 7.42 -8.39
C LYS A 28 -17.57 6.01 -8.35
N HIS A 29 -16.83 5.00 -8.79
CA HIS A 29 -17.30 3.60 -8.76
C HIS A 29 -17.47 3.08 -7.32
N ILE A 30 -16.56 3.43 -6.42
CA ILE A 30 -16.64 3.06 -5.00
C ILE A 30 -17.84 3.72 -4.34
N ASN A 31 -18.16 4.95 -4.71
CA ASN A 31 -19.38 5.66 -4.30
C ASN A 31 -19.65 5.58 -2.78
N GLY A 32 -18.63 5.88 -1.97
CA GLY A 32 -18.74 5.91 -0.51
C GLY A 32 -18.88 4.55 0.19
N ARG A 33 -18.85 3.42 -0.53
CA ARG A 33 -18.95 2.08 0.08
C ARG A 33 -17.81 1.74 1.02
N CYS A 34 -16.65 2.35 0.84
CA CYS A 34 -15.52 2.27 1.77
C CYS A 34 -14.61 3.50 1.62
N PRO A 35 -13.76 3.79 2.62
CA PRO A 35 -12.75 4.83 2.51
C PRO A 35 -11.81 4.62 1.33
N THR A 36 -11.38 5.73 0.70
CA THR A 36 -10.45 5.72 -0.43
C THR A 36 -9.24 6.58 -0.15
N ILE A 37 -8.05 6.05 -0.40
CA ILE A 37 -6.79 6.79 -0.35
C ILE A 37 -6.28 6.93 -1.78
N ALA A 38 -6.12 8.15 -2.28
CA ALA A 38 -5.56 8.39 -3.60
C ALA A 38 -4.05 8.68 -3.50
N GLN A 39 -3.21 7.95 -4.25
CA GLN A 39 -1.79 8.31 -4.32
C GLN A 39 -1.60 9.49 -5.26
N THR A 40 -1.06 10.60 -4.74
CA THR A 40 -0.90 11.87 -5.44
C THR A 40 0.55 12.30 -5.60
N THR A 41 1.48 11.41 -5.26
CA THR A 41 2.93 11.62 -5.40
C THR A 41 3.31 12.18 -6.79
N ALA A 42 4.22 13.15 -6.81
CA ALA A 42 4.82 13.67 -8.03
C ALA A 42 6.27 14.08 -7.76
N LEU A 43 7.03 14.41 -8.81
CA LEU A 43 8.42 14.87 -8.66
C LEU A 43 8.50 16.24 -8.01
N SER A 44 7.58 17.15 -8.32
CA SER A 44 7.55 18.50 -7.76
C SER A 44 6.45 18.64 -6.70
N THR A 45 6.70 19.52 -5.72
CA THR A 45 5.69 19.89 -4.71
C THR A 45 4.43 20.46 -5.36
N LYS A 46 4.61 21.28 -6.40
CA LYS A 46 3.50 21.88 -7.13
C LYS A 46 2.59 20.82 -7.75
N ASP A 47 3.16 19.86 -8.45
CA ASP A 47 2.38 18.80 -9.10
C ASP A 47 1.71 17.87 -8.06
N CYS A 48 2.36 17.62 -6.92
CA CYS A 48 1.72 16.92 -5.78
C CYS A 48 0.48 17.67 -5.30
N ILE A 49 0.58 18.99 -5.11
CA ILE A 49 -0.54 19.85 -4.69
C ILE A 49 -1.67 19.81 -5.70
N ASP A 50 -1.35 19.96 -6.99
CA ASP A 50 -2.36 19.96 -8.04
C ASP A 50 -3.13 18.62 -8.07
N ARG A 51 -2.41 17.49 -7.97
CA ARG A 51 -3.02 16.15 -7.89
C ARG A 51 -3.79 15.92 -6.59
N ALA A 52 -3.30 16.43 -5.46
CA ALA A 52 -3.96 16.34 -4.18
C ALA A 52 -5.33 17.03 -4.20
N LYS A 53 -5.40 18.25 -4.76
CA LYS A 53 -6.65 19.00 -4.94
C LYS A 53 -7.64 18.29 -5.86
N ILE A 54 -7.14 17.66 -6.94
CA ILE A 54 -8.00 16.88 -7.85
C ILE A 54 -8.58 15.67 -7.12
N ALA A 55 -7.76 14.94 -6.35
CA ALA A 55 -8.20 13.77 -5.60
C ALA A 55 -9.20 14.14 -4.50
N GLU A 56 -8.96 15.22 -3.76
CA GLU A 56 -9.91 15.77 -2.77
C GLU A 56 -11.21 16.16 -3.43
N GLY A 57 -11.16 16.92 -4.55
CA GLY A 57 -12.34 17.32 -5.32
C GLY A 57 -13.14 16.16 -5.89
N ALA A 58 -12.50 15.04 -6.18
CA ALA A 58 -13.17 13.79 -6.58
C ALA A 58 -13.81 13.03 -5.40
N GLY A 59 -13.53 13.42 -4.16
CA GLY A 59 -14.08 12.79 -2.95
C GLY A 59 -13.19 11.70 -2.34
N ALA A 60 -11.87 11.75 -2.55
CA ALA A 60 -10.94 10.88 -1.82
C ALA A 60 -11.07 11.14 -0.31
N THR A 61 -11.10 10.08 0.49
CA THR A 61 -11.16 10.17 1.96
C THR A 61 -9.83 10.63 2.54
N ALA A 62 -8.73 10.28 1.88
CA ALA A 62 -7.37 10.69 2.22
C ALA A 62 -6.50 10.66 0.96
N ILE A 63 -5.33 11.27 1.05
CA ILE A 63 -4.29 11.14 0.01
C ILE A 63 -3.06 10.45 0.57
N MET A 64 -2.24 9.86 -0.31
CA MET A 64 -0.96 9.28 0.06
C MET A 64 0.16 9.90 -0.78
N VAL A 65 1.24 10.33 -0.12
CA VAL A 65 2.34 11.06 -0.75
C VAL A 65 3.68 10.50 -0.28
N MET A 66 4.57 10.16 -1.23
CA MET A 66 5.98 9.90 -0.94
C MET A 66 6.74 11.25 -0.86
N PRO A 67 7.86 11.29 -0.11
CA PRO A 67 8.81 12.38 -0.25
C PRO A 67 9.26 12.54 -1.72
N PRO A 68 9.80 13.70 -2.11
CA PRO A 68 10.40 13.86 -3.43
C PRO A 68 11.45 12.78 -3.70
N PHE A 69 11.43 12.23 -4.89
CA PHE A 69 12.28 11.12 -5.33
C PHE A 69 13.08 11.54 -6.58
N LEU A 70 13.99 10.71 -7.06
CA LEU A 70 14.93 10.92 -8.15
C LEU A 70 16.10 11.82 -7.75
N GLU A 71 15.83 13.06 -7.30
CA GLU A 71 16.78 14.01 -6.73
C GLU A 71 16.29 14.39 -5.31
N PRO A 72 16.59 13.59 -4.29
CA PRO A 72 16.00 13.77 -2.97
C PRO A 72 16.53 15.06 -2.31
N PRO A 73 15.62 15.93 -1.79
CA PRO A 73 16.01 17.12 -1.09
C PRO A 73 16.56 16.82 0.31
N SER A 74 17.11 17.83 0.97
CA SER A 74 17.43 17.75 2.40
C SER A 74 16.17 17.54 3.24
N GLU A 75 16.34 17.13 4.51
CA GLU A 75 15.24 16.97 5.45
C GLU A 75 14.35 18.22 5.55
N LYS A 76 14.97 19.43 5.57
CA LYS A 76 14.22 20.68 5.50
C LYS A 76 13.33 20.79 4.26
N GLY A 77 13.80 20.30 3.13
CA GLY A 77 13.00 20.26 1.88
C GLY A 77 11.86 19.25 1.94
N ILE A 78 12.06 18.13 2.61
CA ILE A 78 10.99 17.12 2.85
C ILE A 78 9.91 17.73 3.75
N ILE A 79 10.29 18.38 4.86
CA ILE A 79 9.34 19.04 5.75
C ILE A 79 8.53 20.09 4.99
N TYR A 80 9.21 20.98 4.25
CA TYR A 80 8.54 21.98 3.41
C TYR A 80 7.54 21.35 2.42
N HIS A 81 7.93 20.23 1.79
CA HIS A 81 7.07 19.53 0.83
C HIS A 81 5.75 19.11 1.45
N TYR A 82 5.79 18.43 2.60
CA TYR A 82 4.58 17.98 3.31
C TYR A 82 3.76 19.15 3.88
N GLU A 83 4.41 20.15 4.47
CA GLU A 83 3.73 21.36 4.95
C GLU A 83 2.96 22.08 3.83
N ALA A 84 3.58 22.21 2.65
CA ALA A 84 2.95 22.89 1.53
C ALA A 84 1.72 22.11 1.00
N ILE A 85 1.80 20.78 1.00
CA ILE A 85 0.68 19.92 0.61
C ILE A 85 -0.43 19.99 1.67
N ALA A 86 -0.08 19.87 2.95
CA ALA A 86 -1.02 19.93 4.06
C ALA A 86 -1.83 21.23 4.06
N LYS A 87 -1.17 22.37 3.79
CA LYS A 87 -1.85 23.68 3.65
C LYS A 87 -2.77 23.78 2.43
N SER A 88 -2.71 22.85 1.49
CA SER A 88 -3.43 22.94 0.21
C SER A 88 -4.69 22.10 0.13
N VAL A 89 -4.89 21.15 1.05
CA VAL A 89 -6.03 20.22 1.14
C VAL A 89 -6.49 20.05 2.59
N ASN A 90 -7.74 19.62 2.79
CA ASN A 90 -8.31 19.39 4.12
C ASN A 90 -8.39 17.90 4.47
N VAL A 91 -8.21 17.01 3.49
CA VAL A 91 -8.23 15.56 3.73
C VAL A 91 -6.95 15.09 4.41
N PRO A 92 -7.01 14.04 5.25
CA PRO A 92 -5.82 13.43 5.84
C PRO A 92 -4.79 13.01 4.80
N ILE A 93 -3.51 13.14 5.17
CA ILE A 93 -2.37 12.77 4.34
C ILE A 93 -1.64 11.59 4.97
N VAL A 94 -1.51 10.52 4.23
CA VAL A 94 -0.65 9.38 4.59
C VAL A 94 0.74 9.64 4.01
N MET A 95 1.68 10.00 4.86
CA MET A 95 3.09 10.12 4.50
C MET A 95 3.64 8.74 4.15
N TYR A 96 4.26 8.56 3.00
CA TYR A 96 4.69 7.24 2.55
C TYR A 96 6.20 7.09 2.62
N ASN A 97 6.67 6.38 3.64
CA ASN A 97 8.08 6.03 3.82
C ASN A 97 8.43 4.76 3.06
N VAL A 98 9.22 4.90 2.01
CA VAL A 98 9.72 3.80 1.15
C VAL A 98 11.15 4.13 0.69
N PRO A 99 12.15 3.94 1.56
CA PRO A 99 13.53 4.36 1.32
C PRO A 99 14.18 3.79 0.06
N GLN A 100 13.63 2.70 -0.48
CA GLN A 100 14.10 2.09 -1.73
C GLN A 100 13.72 2.92 -2.98
N GLN A 101 12.78 3.87 -2.84
CA GLN A 101 12.23 4.64 -3.97
C GLN A 101 12.34 6.16 -3.78
N ALA A 102 12.35 6.64 -2.54
CA ALA A 102 12.36 8.06 -2.21
C ALA A 102 13.27 8.35 -1.01
N ALA A 103 13.47 9.64 -0.68
CA ALA A 103 14.17 10.03 0.54
C ALA A 103 13.49 9.42 1.79
N PRO A 104 14.25 8.80 2.71
CA PRO A 104 13.68 8.27 3.93
C PRO A 104 13.13 9.38 4.82
N LEU A 105 12.01 9.11 5.49
CA LEU A 105 11.54 9.94 6.60
C LEU A 105 12.34 9.61 7.85
N SER A 106 13.07 10.59 8.38
CA SER A 106 13.72 10.44 9.67
C SER A 106 12.70 10.47 10.81
N LEU A 107 13.07 9.91 11.97
CA LEU A 107 12.21 9.96 13.16
C LEU A 107 11.92 11.40 13.58
N ASN A 108 12.90 12.28 13.49
CA ASN A 108 12.75 13.69 13.84
C ASN A 108 11.82 14.41 12.88
N ALA A 109 12.04 14.25 11.57
CA ALA A 109 11.16 14.84 10.56
C ALA A 109 9.71 14.35 10.71
N LEU A 110 9.51 13.06 11.01
CA LEU A 110 8.18 12.52 11.20
C LEU A 110 7.51 13.05 12.47
N ALA A 111 8.28 13.23 13.56
CA ALA A 111 7.77 13.85 14.78
C ALA A 111 7.34 15.30 14.54
N ASP A 112 8.18 16.11 13.86
CA ASP A 112 7.85 17.51 13.53
C ASP A 112 6.60 17.58 12.61
N LEU A 113 6.51 16.71 11.63
CA LEU A 113 5.40 16.67 10.66
C LEU A 113 4.10 16.24 11.34
N SER A 114 4.12 15.33 12.30
CA SER A 114 2.92 14.85 12.99
C SER A 114 2.23 15.90 13.86
N GLU A 115 2.91 17.02 14.16
CA GLU A 115 2.31 18.19 14.85
C GLU A 115 1.46 19.06 13.89
N ILE A 116 1.51 18.79 12.59
CA ILE A 116 0.77 19.55 11.57
C ILE A 116 -0.59 18.89 11.34
N GLU A 117 -1.66 19.69 11.40
CA GLU A 117 -3.00 19.23 11.11
C GLU A 117 -3.05 18.48 9.78
N ASN A 118 -3.76 17.36 9.72
CA ASN A 118 -3.92 16.40 8.64
C ASN A 118 -2.70 15.56 8.22
N LEU A 119 -1.57 15.60 8.97
CA LEU A 119 -0.38 14.76 8.76
C LEU A 119 -0.23 13.65 9.83
N ASP A 120 -1.35 13.04 10.23
CA ASP A 120 -1.41 12.08 11.35
C ASP A 120 -0.94 10.65 11.00
N TYR A 121 -0.81 10.35 9.71
CA TYR A 121 -0.62 8.98 9.24
C TYR A 121 0.69 8.80 8.49
N VAL A 122 1.35 7.65 8.74
CA VAL A 122 2.47 7.20 7.92
C VAL A 122 2.24 5.77 7.43
N LYS A 123 2.54 5.51 6.15
CA LYS A 123 2.73 4.14 5.64
C LYS A 123 4.22 3.85 5.62
N ASP A 124 4.66 2.84 6.34
CA ASP A 124 6.06 2.39 6.31
C ASP A 124 6.23 1.11 5.48
N SER A 125 7.05 1.20 4.45
CA SER A 125 7.48 0.10 3.60
C SER A 125 9.00 -0.02 3.55
N SER A 126 9.69 0.41 4.61
CA SER A 126 11.16 0.37 4.69
C SER A 126 11.73 -1.06 4.72
N GLY A 127 10.94 -2.02 5.22
CA GLY A 127 11.43 -3.37 5.51
C GLY A 127 12.23 -3.45 6.82
N ASP A 128 12.34 -2.35 7.56
CA ASP A 128 12.98 -2.29 8.88
C ASP A 128 11.93 -2.30 9.99
N PHE A 129 11.74 -3.46 10.61
CA PHE A 129 10.75 -3.64 11.67
C PHE A 129 11.06 -2.80 12.91
N LEU A 130 12.35 -2.56 13.21
CA LEU A 130 12.74 -1.72 14.34
C LEU A 130 12.39 -0.25 14.06
N ASN A 131 12.58 0.22 12.82
CA ASN A 131 12.19 1.56 12.42
C ASN A 131 10.68 1.76 12.50
N LEU A 132 9.90 0.78 12.06
CA LEU A 132 8.44 0.78 12.19
C LEU A 132 8.00 0.93 13.65
N GLN A 133 8.64 0.20 14.60
CA GLN A 133 8.34 0.33 16.01
C GLN A 133 8.71 1.72 16.58
N LYS A 134 9.79 2.35 16.09
CA LYS A 134 10.14 3.72 16.46
C LYS A 134 9.07 4.70 16.00
N PHE A 135 8.52 4.55 14.79
CA PHE A 135 7.44 5.40 14.30
C PHE A 135 6.18 5.26 15.17
N ILE A 136 5.82 4.04 15.56
CA ILE A 136 4.71 3.81 16.50
C ILE A 136 4.98 4.50 17.85
N SER A 137 6.23 4.47 18.35
CA SER A 137 6.59 4.99 19.67
C SER A 137 6.47 6.51 19.82
N ILE A 138 6.48 7.27 18.72
CA ILE A 138 6.27 8.72 18.74
C ILE A 138 4.79 9.13 18.63
N GLY A 139 3.87 8.16 18.59
CA GLY A 139 2.43 8.43 18.59
C GLY A 139 1.79 8.66 17.23
N VAL A 140 2.53 8.49 16.13
CA VAL A 140 2.00 8.58 14.77
C VAL A 140 1.22 7.30 14.44
N ASP A 141 0.10 7.44 13.75
CA ASP A 141 -0.68 6.30 13.27
C ASP A 141 0.01 5.64 12.07
N VAL A 142 0.55 4.42 12.29
CA VAL A 142 1.35 3.69 11.30
C VAL A 142 0.54 2.64 10.57
N PHE A 143 0.59 2.67 9.24
CA PHE A 143 0.22 1.55 8.37
C PHE A 143 1.48 0.81 7.92
N CYS A 144 1.53 -0.50 8.11
CA CYS A 144 2.63 -1.29 7.58
C CYS A 144 2.38 -1.68 6.11
N GLY A 145 3.40 -1.53 5.27
CA GLY A 145 3.36 -1.85 3.84
C GLY A 145 4.09 -3.13 3.45
N ILE A 146 4.60 -3.90 4.42
CA ILE A 146 5.38 -5.13 4.19
C ILE A 146 4.52 -6.35 4.47
N ASP A 147 4.23 -7.15 3.44
CA ASP A 147 3.34 -8.31 3.53
C ASP A 147 3.79 -9.32 4.58
N SER A 148 5.09 -9.64 4.65
CA SER A 148 5.63 -10.62 5.59
C SER A 148 5.62 -10.16 7.05
N PHE A 149 5.36 -8.88 7.33
CA PHE A 149 5.29 -8.34 8.69
C PHE A 149 3.87 -8.34 9.27
N ALA A 150 2.85 -8.65 8.47
CA ALA A 150 1.45 -8.38 8.78
C ALA A 150 1.02 -8.66 10.23
N PRO A 151 1.07 -9.90 10.78
CA PRO A 151 0.60 -10.12 12.14
C PRO A 151 1.46 -9.41 13.19
N PHE A 152 2.76 -9.35 12.96
CA PHE A 152 3.71 -8.76 13.92
C PHE A 152 3.56 -7.24 13.97
N ALA A 153 3.36 -6.59 12.84
CA ALA A 153 3.14 -5.15 12.75
C ALA A 153 1.82 -4.76 13.45
N LEU A 154 0.74 -5.49 13.18
CA LEU A 154 -0.56 -5.27 13.83
C LEU A 154 -0.49 -5.48 15.34
N MET A 155 0.14 -6.58 15.80
CA MET A 155 0.33 -6.83 17.24
C MET A 155 1.26 -5.80 17.91
N SER A 156 2.12 -5.12 17.14
CA SER A 156 2.99 -4.03 17.66
C SER A 156 2.29 -2.68 17.73
N GLY A 157 1.04 -2.56 17.27
CA GLY A 157 0.25 -1.33 17.35
C GLY A 157 0.09 -0.56 16.04
N CYS A 158 0.45 -1.15 14.88
CA CYS A 158 0.06 -0.56 13.60
C CYS A 158 -1.46 -0.48 13.49
N LYS A 159 -1.97 0.63 12.96
CA LYS A 159 -3.41 0.86 12.72
C LYS A 159 -3.99 -0.01 11.62
N GLY A 160 -3.13 -0.60 10.78
CA GLY A 160 -3.55 -1.46 9.70
C GLY A 160 -2.43 -1.77 8.74
N MET A 161 -2.81 -2.38 7.63
CA MET A 161 -1.91 -2.76 6.55
C MET A 161 -2.32 -2.08 5.24
N ILE A 162 -1.33 -1.60 4.47
CA ILE A 162 -1.51 -1.19 3.08
C ILE A 162 -0.55 -2.03 2.24
N TRP A 163 -0.99 -3.16 1.78
CA TRP A 163 -0.16 -4.24 1.24
C TRP A 163 -0.74 -4.91 -0.01
N GLY A 164 0.11 -5.64 -0.75
CA GLY A 164 -0.28 -6.27 -2.01
C GLY A 164 -1.15 -7.50 -1.84
N ALA A 165 -1.00 -8.24 -0.75
CA ALA A 165 -1.71 -9.48 -0.49
C ALA A 165 -3.25 -9.34 -0.53
N VAL A 166 -3.78 -8.17 -0.16
CA VAL A 166 -5.21 -7.90 -0.18
C VAL A 166 -5.84 -8.01 -1.57
N ASN A 167 -5.04 -7.90 -2.64
CA ASN A 167 -5.56 -8.00 -4.01
C ASN A 167 -5.98 -9.44 -4.36
N PHE A 168 -5.34 -10.45 -3.78
CA PHE A 168 -5.60 -11.86 -4.11
C PHE A 168 -6.18 -12.69 -2.94
N MET A 169 -6.02 -12.24 -1.67
CA MET A 169 -6.59 -12.90 -0.51
C MET A 169 -7.23 -11.91 0.48
N PRO A 170 -8.22 -11.07 0.03
CA PRO A 170 -8.80 -10.02 0.86
C PRO A 170 -9.54 -10.56 2.09
N HIS A 171 -10.15 -11.73 2.01
CA HIS A 171 -10.89 -12.32 3.13
C HIS A 171 -9.95 -12.73 4.27
N GLU A 172 -8.86 -13.41 3.93
CA GLU A 172 -7.83 -13.79 4.90
C GLU A 172 -7.17 -12.56 5.52
N CYS A 173 -6.90 -11.52 4.73
CA CYS A 173 -6.34 -10.27 5.21
C CYS A 173 -7.26 -9.58 6.23
N VAL A 174 -8.55 -9.48 5.93
CA VAL A 174 -9.54 -8.90 6.85
C VAL A 174 -9.73 -9.77 8.08
N GLN A 175 -9.79 -11.09 7.90
CA GLN A 175 -9.91 -12.03 9.02
C GLN A 175 -8.70 -11.96 9.96
N LEU A 176 -7.48 -11.89 9.41
CA LEU A 176 -6.25 -11.72 10.20
C LEU A 176 -6.31 -10.44 11.03
N PHE A 177 -6.68 -9.32 10.41
CA PHE A 177 -6.84 -8.03 11.09
C PHE A 177 -7.85 -8.15 12.23
N ASN A 178 -9.05 -8.66 11.97
CA ASN A 178 -10.10 -8.79 12.97
C ASN A 178 -9.69 -9.70 14.16
N LEU A 179 -9.02 -10.81 13.86
CA LEU A 179 -8.55 -11.72 14.93
C LEU A 179 -7.52 -11.05 15.84
N ILE A 180 -6.67 -10.18 15.30
CA ILE A 180 -5.68 -9.44 16.10
C ILE A 180 -6.37 -8.34 16.92
N GLU A 181 -7.29 -7.56 16.33
CA GLU A 181 -8.10 -6.56 17.04
C GLU A 181 -8.90 -7.18 18.20
N GLU A 182 -9.44 -8.38 17.97
CA GLU A 182 -10.14 -9.17 19.00
C GLU A 182 -9.21 -9.86 19.99
N LYS A 183 -7.88 -9.67 19.88
CA LYS A 183 -6.84 -10.32 20.69
C LYS A 183 -6.85 -11.85 20.65
N LYS A 184 -7.38 -12.44 19.58
CA LYS A 184 -7.40 -13.88 19.31
C LYS A 184 -6.10 -14.35 18.66
N TYR A 185 -4.97 -14.08 19.28
CA TYR A 185 -3.64 -14.23 18.68
C TYR A 185 -3.31 -15.65 18.23
N GLU A 186 -3.73 -16.68 18.95
CA GLU A 186 -3.51 -18.07 18.55
C GLU A 186 -4.19 -18.37 17.19
N LYS A 187 -5.45 -17.94 17.05
CA LYS A 187 -6.20 -18.11 15.79
C LYS A 187 -5.61 -17.26 14.65
N ALA A 188 -5.16 -16.05 14.96
CA ALA A 188 -4.48 -15.19 14.01
C ALA A 188 -3.20 -15.85 13.49
N MET A 189 -2.38 -16.42 14.36
CA MET A 189 -1.15 -17.11 13.98
C MET A 189 -1.41 -18.42 13.26
N GLU A 190 -2.50 -19.13 13.55
CA GLU A 190 -2.92 -20.30 12.78
C GLU A 190 -3.30 -19.93 11.34
N LEU A 191 -4.10 -18.87 11.16
CA LEU A 191 -4.42 -18.33 9.85
C LEU A 191 -3.15 -17.88 9.12
N TRP A 192 -2.26 -17.18 9.83
CA TRP A 192 -1.01 -16.68 9.26
C TRP A 192 -0.12 -17.78 8.71
N LYS A 193 -0.09 -18.98 9.30
CA LYS A 193 0.68 -20.13 8.78
C LYS A 193 0.30 -20.45 7.33
N SER A 194 -0.96 -20.28 6.95
CA SER A 194 -1.40 -20.50 5.58
C SER A 194 -1.11 -19.33 4.65
N MET A 195 -1.08 -18.09 5.17
CA MET A 195 -0.82 -16.86 4.40
C MET A 195 0.67 -16.60 4.21
N ALA A 196 1.49 -16.94 5.20
CA ALA A 196 2.92 -16.64 5.23
C ALA A 196 3.71 -17.14 4.01
N PRO A 197 3.46 -18.32 3.43
CA PRO A 197 4.20 -18.78 2.25
C PRO A 197 4.14 -17.80 1.08
N ILE A 198 2.96 -17.33 0.71
CA ILE A 198 2.82 -16.39 -0.40
C ILE A 198 3.35 -15.00 -0.05
N CYS A 199 3.15 -14.51 1.18
CA CYS A 199 3.70 -13.23 1.62
C CYS A 199 5.24 -13.22 1.60
N LYS A 200 5.87 -14.33 2.01
CA LYS A 200 7.32 -14.50 1.93
C LYS A 200 7.81 -14.63 0.49
N TRP A 201 7.07 -15.36 -0.33
CA TRP A 201 7.39 -15.52 -1.74
C TRP A 201 7.42 -14.17 -2.47
N LEU A 202 6.43 -13.31 -2.22
CA LEU A 202 6.37 -11.95 -2.78
C LEU A 202 7.49 -11.04 -2.24
N GLY A 203 7.90 -11.20 -1.00
CA GLY A 203 8.98 -10.42 -0.38
C GLY A 203 10.40 -10.89 -0.74
N ARG A 204 10.56 -11.91 -1.60
CA ARG A 204 11.88 -12.38 -2.02
C ARG A 204 12.59 -11.32 -2.88
N ASN A 205 13.88 -11.23 -2.71
CA ASN A 205 14.70 -10.20 -3.37
C ASN A 205 15.71 -10.86 -4.32
N ASP A 206 15.24 -11.78 -5.17
CA ASP A 206 16.07 -12.58 -6.09
C ASP A 206 16.16 -11.99 -7.51
N HIS A 207 15.50 -10.87 -7.76
CA HIS A 207 15.43 -10.17 -9.05
C HIS A 207 14.83 -10.99 -10.22
N GLU A 208 14.32 -12.20 -9.96
CA GLU A 208 13.65 -13.00 -11.00
C GLU A 208 12.21 -12.56 -11.25
N VAL A 209 11.56 -11.96 -10.23
CA VAL A 209 10.17 -11.51 -10.29
C VAL A 209 10.02 -10.18 -9.57
N ASP A 210 9.50 -9.18 -10.28
CA ASP A 210 9.12 -7.93 -9.65
C ASP A 210 7.92 -8.14 -8.71
N TYR A 211 7.96 -7.53 -7.54
CA TYR A 211 6.87 -7.63 -6.55
C TYR A 211 5.49 -7.35 -7.18
N LEU A 212 5.39 -6.31 -8.00
CA LEU A 212 4.14 -5.92 -8.67
C LEU A 212 3.63 -7.02 -9.60
N THR A 213 4.52 -7.62 -10.41
CA THR A 213 4.13 -8.70 -11.34
C THR A 213 3.73 -9.96 -10.61
N GLY A 214 4.39 -10.25 -9.47
CA GLY A 214 4.00 -11.34 -8.57
C GLY A 214 2.61 -11.16 -7.97
N VAL A 215 2.30 -9.96 -7.45
CA VAL A 215 0.96 -9.63 -6.94
C VAL A 215 -0.10 -9.75 -8.05
N LYS A 216 0.19 -9.25 -9.24
CA LYS A 216 -0.73 -9.32 -10.38
C LYS A 216 -0.99 -10.75 -10.82
N ALA A 217 0.05 -11.59 -10.86
CA ALA A 217 -0.08 -13.01 -11.16
C ALA A 217 -0.90 -13.74 -10.09
N ALA A 218 -0.62 -13.54 -8.81
CA ALA A 218 -1.39 -14.11 -7.71
C ALA A 218 -2.87 -13.71 -7.78
N THR A 219 -3.15 -12.45 -8.15
CA THR A 219 -4.51 -11.96 -8.34
C THR A 219 -5.22 -12.64 -9.51
N ASN A 220 -4.53 -12.84 -10.64
CA ASN A 220 -5.07 -13.59 -11.78
C ASN A 220 -5.34 -15.06 -11.43
N ILE A 221 -4.41 -15.72 -10.71
CA ILE A 221 -4.57 -17.12 -10.24
C ILE A 221 -5.79 -17.24 -9.31
N SER A 222 -6.02 -16.23 -8.46
CA SER A 222 -7.19 -16.18 -7.57
C SER A 222 -8.51 -15.88 -8.29
N GLY A 223 -8.54 -15.86 -9.63
CA GLY A 223 -9.73 -15.69 -10.45
C GLY A 223 -10.13 -14.23 -10.72
N ARG A 224 -9.37 -13.24 -10.25
CA ARG A 224 -9.61 -11.83 -10.53
C ARG A 224 -8.77 -11.38 -11.72
N LYS A 225 -9.40 -11.14 -12.86
CA LYS A 225 -8.70 -10.79 -14.11
C LYS A 225 -8.08 -9.39 -14.04
N MET A 226 -6.78 -9.33 -13.81
CA MET A 226 -6.00 -8.08 -13.75
C MET A 226 -5.23 -7.75 -15.04
N GLY A 227 -5.32 -8.61 -16.04
CA GLY A 227 -4.58 -8.48 -17.29
C GLY A 227 -3.07 -8.66 -17.12
N LYS A 228 -2.30 -8.26 -18.15
CA LYS A 228 -0.84 -8.32 -18.17
C LYS A 228 -0.22 -7.10 -17.52
N PRO A 229 1.02 -7.20 -17.00
CA PRO A 229 1.76 -6.03 -16.53
C PRO A 229 2.08 -5.07 -17.67
N ARG A 230 2.15 -3.78 -17.36
CA ARG A 230 2.60 -2.75 -18.30
C ARG A 230 4.11 -2.82 -18.51
N LYS A 231 4.56 -2.59 -19.71
CA LYS A 231 5.99 -2.48 -20.00
C LYS A 231 6.63 -1.31 -19.22
N PRO A 232 7.90 -1.43 -18.79
CA PRO A 232 8.87 -2.51 -19.11
C PRO A 232 8.73 -3.81 -18.29
N LEU A 233 7.74 -3.94 -17.42
CA LEU A 233 7.50 -5.17 -16.68
C LEU A 233 7.09 -6.30 -17.62
N PHE A 234 7.43 -7.53 -17.25
CA PHE A 234 7.12 -8.72 -18.00
C PHE A 234 6.28 -9.70 -17.16
N ASP A 235 5.53 -10.55 -17.84
CA ASP A 235 4.88 -11.69 -17.18
C ASP A 235 5.91 -12.55 -16.46
N ILE A 236 5.53 -13.12 -15.33
CA ILE A 236 6.39 -14.04 -14.57
C ILE A 236 6.65 -15.33 -15.35
N SER A 237 7.73 -16.02 -15.02
CA SER A 237 8.05 -17.32 -15.61
C SER A 237 7.02 -18.38 -15.23
N LYS A 238 6.93 -19.46 -16.03
CA LYS A 238 6.07 -20.61 -15.72
C LYS A 238 6.39 -21.19 -14.34
N ARG A 239 7.67 -21.30 -13.98
CA ARG A 239 8.11 -21.77 -12.67
C ARG A 239 7.57 -20.88 -11.54
N ALA A 240 7.71 -19.56 -11.68
CA ALA A 240 7.22 -18.59 -10.69
C ALA A 240 5.69 -18.67 -10.54
N TYR A 241 4.98 -18.90 -11.66
CA TYR A 241 3.53 -19.11 -11.66
C TYR A 241 3.14 -20.36 -10.85
N GLU A 242 3.80 -21.49 -11.09
CA GLU A 242 3.57 -22.75 -10.36
C GLU A 242 3.90 -22.62 -8.86
N GLU A 243 4.94 -21.87 -8.51
CA GLU A 243 5.29 -21.58 -7.11
C GLU A 243 4.22 -20.75 -6.41
N ILE A 244 3.67 -19.71 -7.06
CA ILE A 244 2.56 -18.91 -6.52
C ILE A 244 1.30 -19.77 -6.35
N GLU A 245 0.97 -20.56 -7.35
CA GLU A 245 -0.21 -21.46 -7.32
C GLU A 245 -0.11 -22.43 -6.13
N LEU A 246 1.07 -23.00 -5.90
CA LEU A 246 1.32 -23.87 -4.74
C LEU A 246 1.15 -23.10 -3.41
N CYS A 247 1.66 -21.87 -3.31
CA CYS A 247 1.47 -21.06 -2.11
C CYS A 247 -0.01 -20.76 -1.85
N LEU A 248 -0.77 -20.40 -2.88
CA LEU A 248 -2.19 -20.08 -2.78
C LEU A 248 -3.05 -21.30 -2.46
N SER A 249 -2.64 -22.51 -2.86
CA SER A 249 -3.37 -23.76 -2.56
C SER A 249 -3.47 -24.07 -1.06
N ASN A 250 -2.60 -23.46 -0.25
CA ASN A 250 -2.60 -23.61 1.21
C ASN A 250 -3.59 -22.68 1.94
N LEU A 251 -4.22 -21.74 1.22
CA LEU A 251 -5.19 -20.83 1.82
C LEU A 251 -6.49 -21.55 2.17
N PRO A 252 -7.10 -21.28 3.34
CA PRO A 252 -8.29 -21.98 3.81
C PRO A 252 -9.54 -21.67 2.97
N ILE A 253 -9.57 -20.53 2.31
CA ILE A 253 -10.68 -20.11 1.45
C ILE A 253 -10.34 -20.45 0.00
N ASN A 254 -10.27 -21.73 -0.29
CA ASN A 254 -10.13 -22.24 -1.64
C ASN A 254 -11.46 -22.15 -2.40
N LYS A 255 -11.47 -21.38 -3.45
CA LYS A 255 -12.52 -21.11 -4.46
C LYS A 255 -13.36 -19.89 -4.13
N TYR A 256 -12.91 -18.75 -4.60
CA TYR A 256 -13.86 -17.72 -4.99
C TYR A 256 -14.77 -18.32 -6.06
N ASN A 257 -16.02 -18.62 -5.70
CA ASN A 257 -17.06 -18.73 -6.69
C ASN A 257 -17.09 -17.36 -7.38
N ILE A 258 -16.52 -17.30 -8.56
CA ILE A 258 -16.75 -16.21 -9.48
C ILE A 258 -18.25 -16.20 -9.64
N ILE A 259 -18.92 -15.20 -9.08
CA ILE A 259 -20.28 -14.90 -9.48
C ILE A 259 -20.13 -14.49 -10.94
N GLU A 260 -20.33 -15.44 -11.84
CA GLU A 260 -20.63 -15.17 -13.23
C GLU A 260 -21.94 -14.37 -13.22
N ASN A 261 -21.82 -13.05 -13.09
CA ASN A 261 -22.91 -12.18 -13.46
C ASN A 261 -22.87 -12.07 -14.97
N GLU A 262 -23.83 -12.75 -15.59
CA GLU A 262 -24.27 -12.57 -16.96
C GLU A 262 -24.56 -11.11 -17.31
#